data_1adca3c4a0f3d54f2e4920d7419e6243
#
_entry.id   1adca3c4a0f3d54f2e4920d7419e6243
#
_cell.length_a   1.000
_cell.length_b   1.000
_cell.length_c   1.000
_cell.angle_alpha   90.00
_cell.angle_beta   90.00
_cell.angle_gamma   90.00
#
_symmetry.space_group_name_H-M   'P 1'
#
loop_
_entity.id
_entity.type
_entity.pdbx_description
1 polymer ?
#
loop_
_entity_poly.entity_id
_entity_poly.type
_entity_poly.pdbx_seq_one_letter_code
_entity_poly.pdbx_strand_id
1 'polypeptide(L)'
;MKQRALLLVDLQNDFCAGGALAVAEGDSTVDVANTLIDWCKARGEAVVASQDWHPANHGSFASQHNVEPFTHGELDGLAQTFWPDHCV
;
A
#
# COMPACT_ATOMS: atom_id res chain seq x y z
N MET A 1 3.23 24.46 22.46
CA MET A 1 2.93 23.03 22.48
C MET A 1 2.96 22.50 21.07
N LYS A 2 3.70 21.43 20.83
CA LYS A 2 3.77 20.82 19.49
C LYS A 2 2.57 19.92 19.26
N GLN A 3 1.96 20.04 18.08
CA GLN A 3 0.93 19.12 17.65
C GLN A 3 1.58 17.99 16.83
N ARG A 4 1.04 16.78 16.98
CA ARG A 4 1.51 15.59 16.27
C ARG A 4 0.34 14.90 15.61
N ALA A 5 0.63 14.18 14.56
CA ALA A 5 -0.32 13.28 13.93
C ALA A 5 0.38 11.97 13.59
N LEU A 6 -0.36 10.89 13.67
CA LEU A 6 0.08 9.59 13.17
C LEU A 6 -0.40 9.45 11.72
N LEU A 7 0.53 9.22 10.80
CA LEU A 7 0.20 8.93 9.41
C LEU A 7 0.47 7.45 9.14
N LEU A 8 -0.58 6.73 8.76
CA LEU A 8 -0.51 5.32 8.36
C LEU A 8 -0.52 5.26 6.84
N VAL A 9 0.59 4.82 6.24
CA VAL A 9 0.75 4.83 4.79
C VAL A 9 0.47 3.43 4.24
N ASP A 10 -0.62 3.31 3.48
CA ASP A 10 -0.94 2.14 2.66
C ASP A 10 -0.99 0.81 3.42
N LEU A 11 -1.52 0.82 4.64
CA LEU A 11 -1.78 -0.41 5.39
C LEU A 11 -3.03 -1.07 4.82
N GLN A 12 -2.83 -2.07 3.97
CA GLN A 12 -3.89 -2.68 3.16
C GLN A 12 -3.71 -4.20 3.09
N ASN A 13 -4.83 -4.89 2.95
CA ASN A 13 -4.84 -6.35 2.86
C ASN A 13 -3.98 -6.88 1.72
N ASP A 14 -3.93 -6.17 0.58
CA ASP A 14 -3.16 -6.62 -0.58
C ASP A 14 -1.65 -6.63 -0.32
N PHE A 15 -1.17 -5.88 0.67
CA PHE A 15 0.24 -5.87 1.05
C PHE A 15 0.55 -6.81 2.24
N CYS A 16 -0.45 -7.47 2.78
CA CYS A 16 -0.29 -8.43 3.87
C CYS A 16 -0.21 -9.86 3.33
N ALA A 17 0.06 -10.82 4.21
CA ALA A 17 0.18 -12.24 3.84
C ALA A 17 -1.07 -12.72 3.10
N GLY A 18 -0.89 -13.40 1.97
CA GLY A 18 -1.98 -13.85 1.11
C GLY A 18 -2.57 -12.78 0.21
N GLY A 19 -2.11 -11.54 0.29
CA GLY A 19 -2.56 -10.45 -0.56
C GLY A 19 -1.92 -10.48 -1.94
N ALA A 20 -2.48 -9.69 -2.86
CA ALA A 20 -2.06 -9.67 -4.27
C ALA A 20 -0.63 -9.20 -4.48
N LEU A 21 -0.11 -8.37 -3.58
CA LEU A 21 1.26 -7.85 -3.63
C LEU A 21 1.85 -7.86 -2.21
N ALA A 22 1.93 -9.05 -1.63
CA ALA A 22 2.34 -9.23 -0.23
C ALA A 22 3.76 -8.76 0.01
N VAL A 23 3.95 -8.04 1.12
CA VAL A 23 5.25 -7.61 1.62
C VAL A 23 5.64 -8.54 2.77
N ALA A 24 6.90 -8.97 2.80
CA ALA A 24 7.40 -9.79 3.90
C ALA A 24 7.14 -9.09 5.24
N GLU A 25 6.55 -9.82 6.18
CA GLU A 25 6.19 -9.30 7.51
C GLU A 25 5.22 -8.11 7.49
N GLY A 26 4.46 -7.93 6.39
CA GLY A 26 3.47 -6.85 6.29
C GLY A 26 2.44 -6.89 7.42
N ASP A 27 2.04 -8.09 7.83
CA ASP A 27 1.05 -8.27 8.91
C ASP A 27 1.52 -7.71 10.25
N SER A 28 2.82 -7.77 10.54
CA SER A 28 3.36 -7.28 11.80
C SER A 28 3.21 -5.77 11.94
N THR A 29 3.15 -5.05 10.83
CA THR A 29 2.95 -3.59 10.85
C THR A 29 1.54 -3.22 11.32
N VAL A 30 0.56 -4.08 11.11
CA VAL A 30 -0.81 -3.85 11.54
C VAL A 30 -0.90 -3.83 13.06
N ASP A 31 -0.24 -4.76 13.73
CA ASP A 31 -0.21 -4.81 15.20
C ASP A 31 0.43 -3.56 15.79
N VAL A 32 1.57 -3.13 15.22
CA VAL A 32 2.25 -1.89 15.64
C VAL A 32 1.35 -0.68 15.38
N ALA A 33 0.70 -0.63 14.22
CA ALA A 33 -0.22 0.45 13.88
C ALA A 33 -1.37 0.54 14.88
N ASN A 34 -1.97 -0.59 15.25
CA ASN A 34 -3.06 -0.62 16.22
C ASN A 34 -2.62 -0.10 17.59
N THR A 35 -1.42 -0.47 18.03
CA THR A 35 -0.85 0.03 19.28
C THR A 35 -0.67 1.56 19.24
N LEU A 36 -0.15 2.07 18.13
CA LEU A 36 0.06 3.52 17.95
C LEU A 36 -1.26 4.28 17.84
N ILE A 37 -2.25 3.70 17.18
CA ILE A 37 -3.60 4.29 17.09
C ILE A 37 -4.19 4.46 18.49
N ASP A 38 -4.13 3.43 19.30
CA ASP A 38 -4.67 3.48 20.67
C ASP A 38 -3.94 4.52 21.50
N TRP A 39 -2.63 4.60 21.34
CA TRP A 39 -1.82 5.60 22.03
C TRP A 39 -2.20 7.02 21.62
N CYS A 40 -2.38 7.28 20.32
CA CYS A 40 -2.79 8.58 19.81
C CYS A 40 -4.21 8.96 20.26
N LYS A 41 -5.13 8.01 20.23
CA LYS A 41 -6.51 8.22 20.67
C LYS A 41 -6.57 8.61 22.15
N ALA A 42 -5.79 7.92 23.00
CA ALA A 42 -5.73 8.23 24.42
C ALA A 42 -5.20 9.64 24.68
N ARG A 43 -4.40 10.19 23.79
CA ARG A 43 -3.80 11.51 23.89
C ARG A 43 -4.58 12.60 23.13
N GLY A 44 -5.65 12.23 22.42
CA GLY A 44 -6.42 13.17 21.61
C GLY A 44 -5.66 13.65 20.37
N GLU A 45 -4.69 12.88 19.89
CA GLU A 45 -3.90 13.23 18.72
C GLU A 45 -4.52 12.66 17.43
N ALA A 46 -4.33 13.34 16.31
CA ALA A 46 -4.93 12.96 15.03
C ALA A 46 -4.29 11.67 14.47
N VAL A 47 -5.11 10.85 13.85
CA VAL A 47 -4.68 9.67 13.08
C VAL A 47 -5.21 9.82 11.65
N VAL A 48 -4.30 9.71 10.68
CA VAL A 48 -4.63 9.84 9.24
C VAL A 48 -4.09 8.60 8.54
N ALA A 49 -4.87 8.05 7.62
CA ALA A 49 -4.45 6.90 6.82
C ALA A 49 -4.53 7.23 5.34
N SER A 50 -3.52 6.80 4.59
CA SER A 50 -3.54 6.81 3.14
C SER A 50 -3.83 5.42 2.60
N GLN A 51 -4.24 5.36 1.35
CA GLN A 51 -4.35 4.08 0.66
C GLN A 51 -3.91 4.23 -0.80
N ASP A 52 -3.31 3.18 -1.31
CA ASP A 52 -3.08 2.98 -2.72
C ASP A 52 -4.39 2.51 -3.34
N TRP A 53 -4.81 3.07 -4.46
CA TRP A 53 -6.06 2.69 -5.08
C TRP A 53 -5.99 2.87 -6.60
N HIS A 54 -6.27 1.79 -7.33
CA HIS A 54 -6.17 1.76 -8.78
C HIS A 54 -7.47 1.33 -9.43
N PRO A 55 -7.77 1.81 -10.65
CA PRO A 55 -8.79 1.16 -11.48
C PRO A 55 -8.29 -0.21 -11.94
N ALA A 56 -9.21 -1.12 -12.22
CA ALA A 56 -8.88 -2.49 -12.63
C ALA A 56 -8.00 -2.56 -13.88
N ASN A 57 -8.05 -1.53 -14.73
CA ASN A 57 -7.30 -1.46 -15.99
C ASN A 57 -6.09 -0.51 -15.90
N HIS A 58 -5.55 -0.30 -14.71
CA HIS A 58 -4.41 0.61 -14.56
C HIS A 58 -3.22 0.16 -15.41
N GLY A 59 -2.57 1.14 -16.06
CA GLY A 59 -1.47 0.87 -17.00
C GLY A 59 -0.21 0.28 -16.38
N SER A 60 -0.04 0.32 -15.06
CA SER A 60 1.10 -0.31 -14.39
C SER A 60 0.92 -1.80 -14.13
N PHE A 61 -0.26 -2.35 -14.43
CA PHE A 61 -0.54 -3.77 -14.19
C PHE A 61 -0.05 -4.64 -15.34
N ALA A 62 0.65 -5.71 -15.02
CA ALA A 62 1.14 -6.67 -16.01
C ALA A 62 0.00 -7.26 -16.84
N SER A 63 -1.19 -7.43 -16.26
CA SER A 63 -2.38 -7.93 -16.95
C SER A 63 -2.79 -7.07 -18.14
N GLN A 64 -2.48 -5.77 -18.12
CA GLN A 64 -2.82 -4.85 -19.20
C GLN A 64 -1.84 -4.92 -20.37
N HIS A 65 -0.74 -5.66 -20.24
CA HIS A 65 0.30 -5.79 -21.27
C HIS A 65 0.52 -7.23 -21.71
N ASN A 66 -0.26 -8.19 -21.18
CA ASN A 66 -0.11 -9.62 -21.45
C ASN A 66 1.30 -10.13 -21.12
N VAL A 67 1.86 -9.67 -20.01
CA VAL A 67 3.17 -10.09 -19.52
C VAL A 67 3.04 -10.63 -18.10
N GLU A 68 4.06 -11.35 -17.67
CA GLU A 68 4.11 -11.84 -16.29
C GLU A 68 4.32 -10.68 -15.31
N PRO A 69 3.73 -10.76 -14.11
CA PRO A 69 4.03 -9.77 -13.06
C PRO A 69 5.53 -9.64 -12.81
N PHE A 70 5.94 -8.43 -12.46
CA PHE A 70 7.34 -8.04 -12.23
C PHE A 70 8.21 -7.94 -13.49
N THR A 71 7.62 -8.04 -14.68
CA THR A 71 8.32 -7.77 -15.93
C THR A 71 8.67 -6.27 -16.01
N HIS A 72 9.88 -5.97 -16.46
CA HIS A 72 10.32 -4.59 -16.70
C HIS A 72 9.96 -4.16 -18.11
N GLY A 73 9.51 -2.92 -18.26
CA GLY A 73 9.16 -2.33 -19.55
C GLY A 73 9.10 -0.83 -19.47
N GLU A 74 8.33 -0.23 -20.36
CA GLU A 74 8.13 1.22 -20.39
C GLU A 74 6.65 1.55 -20.42
N LEU A 75 6.29 2.63 -19.74
CA LEU A 75 4.96 3.22 -19.76
C LEU A 75 5.12 4.71 -20.03
N ASP A 76 4.54 5.18 -21.14
CA ASP A 76 4.66 6.58 -21.58
C ASP A 76 6.12 7.06 -21.66
N GLY A 77 7.02 6.17 -22.12
CA GLY A 77 8.44 6.49 -22.28
C GLY A 77 9.28 6.42 -21.00
N LEU A 78 8.66 6.05 -19.87
CA LEU A 78 9.36 5.91 -18.60
C LEU A 78 9.55 4.44 -18.25
N ALA A 79 10.73 4.10 -17.75
CA ALA A 79 11.02 2.75 -17.28
C ALA A 79 10.04 2.39 -16.15
N GLN A 80 9.48 1.19 -16.23
CA GLN A 80 8.43 0.76 -15.33
C GLN A 80 8.55 -0.74 -15.04
N THR A 81 8.26 -1.13 -13.81
CA THR A 81 7.97 -2.51 -13.47
C THR A 81 6.46 -2.73 -13.57
N PHE A 82 6.03 -3.78 -14.26
CA PHE A 82 4.62 -4.12 -14.33
C PHE A 82 4.26 -5.03 -13.17
N TRP A 83 3.25 -4.62 -12.41
CA TRP A 83 2.87 -5.22 -11.14
C TRP A 83 1.69 -6.19 -11.32
N PRO A 84 1.52 -7.14 -10.39
CA PRO A 84 0.24 -7.85 -10.32
C PRO A 84 -0.88 -6.86 -10.00
N ASP A 85 -2.10 -7.20 -10.39
CA ASP A 85 -3.28 -6.40 -10.02
C ASP A 85 -3.34 -6.31 -8.49
N HIS A 86 -3.44 -5.10 -7.99
CA HIS A 86 -3.50 -4.87 -6.54
C HIS A 86 -4.20 -3.56 -6.24
N CYS A 87 -4.79 -3.46 -5.08
CA CYS A 87 -5.43 -2.23 -4.59
C CYS A 87 -6.47 -1.67 -5.58
N VAL A 88 -7.27 -2.54 -6.13
CA VAL A 88 -8.34 -2.19 -7.09
C VAL A 88 -9.61 -1.80 -6.35
#